data_c9f99671903c1e51a18c9a9ec8a96155
#
_entry.id   c9f99671903c1e51a18c9a9ec8a96155
#
_cell.length_a   1.000
_cell.length_b   1.000
_cell.length_c   1.000
_cell.angle_alpha   90.00
_cell.angle_beta   90.00
_cell.angle_gamma   90.00
#
_symmetry.space_group_name_H-M   'P 1'
#
loop_
_entity.id
_entity.type
_entity.pdbx_description
1 polymer ?
#
loop_
_entity_poly.entity_id
_entity_poly.type
_entity_poly.pdbx_seq_one_letter_code
_entity_poly.pdbx_strand_id
1 'polypeptide(L)'
;MIVLAVAKFLFYLYGWLWTIKPRRVRSMRDVLDLFYLGFLGLDEGDVEVVKLDDFELVTRCRNPCPILRLSLMLKIDTRVACKIVSEPVCKYVLSKLNPRLAFERNYNHIRPYSENCEERIYFKG
;
A
#
# COMPACT_ATOMS: atom_id res chain seq x y z
N MET A 1 7.41 -12.38 -15.66
CA MET A 1 7.54 -11.12 -16.40
C MET A 1 8.62 -10.24 -15.77
N ILE A 2 9.65 -9.95 -16.55
CA ILE A 2 10.85 -9.24 -16.07
C ILE A 2 10.54 -7.85 -15.53
N VAL A 3 9.66 -7.09 -16.20
CA VAL A 3 9.31 -5.73 -15.78
C VAL A 3 8.72 -5.72 -14.38
N LEU A 4 7.80 -6.63 -14.07
CA LEU A 4 7.20 -6.72 -12.73
C LEU A 4 8.23 -7.18 -11.69
N ALA A 5 9.14 -8.07 -12.06
CA ALA A 5 10.21 -8.52 -11.16
C ALA A 5 11.15 -7.36 -10.80
N VAL A 6 11.52 -6.53 -11.79
CA VAL A 6 12.36 -5.37 -11.57
C VAL A 6 11.63 -4.33 -10.71
N ALA A 7 10.36 -4.06 -11.01
CA ALA A 7 9.55 -3.13 -10.23
C ALA A 7 9.41 -3.59 -8.78
N LYS A 8 9.18 -4.87 -8.56
CA LYS A 8 9.11 -5.45 -7.22
C LYS A 8 10.43 -5.29 -6.46
N PHE A 9 11.54 -5.56 -7.13
CA PHE A 9 12.87 -5.41 -6.53
C PHE A 9 13.12 -3.95 -6.10
N LEU A 10 12.85 -3.00 -6.99
CA LEU A 10 13.05 -1.58 -6.70
C LEU A 10 12.15 -1.11 -5.55
N PHE A 11 10.91 -1.56 -5.53
CA PHE A 11 9.98 -1.19 -4.45
C PHE A 11 10.40 -1.82 -3.12
N TYR A 12 10.87 -3.07 -3.12
CA TYR A 12 11.42 -3.69 -1.91
C TYR A 12 12.65 -2.94 -1.42
N LEU A 13 13.53 -2.54 -2.33
CA LEU A 13 14.73 -1.78 -1.97
C LEU A 13 14.35 -0.45 -1.30
N TYR A 14 13.39 0.26 -1.89
CA TYR A 14 12.87 1.49 -1.29
C TYR A 14 12.26 1.22 0.10
N GLY A 15 11.46 0.18 0.23
CA GLY A 15 10.85 -0.19 1.51
C GLY A 15 11.90 -0.56 2.55
N TRP A 16 12.90 -1.33 2.15
CA TRP A 16 14.01 -1.70 3.04
C TRP A 16 14.77 -0.47 3.53
N LEU A 17 15.14 0.43 2.62
CA LEU A 17 15.86 1.66 2.97
C LEU A 17 15.02 2.54 3.90
N TRP A 18 13.73 2.67 3.63
CA TRP A 18 12.84 3.46 4.47
C TRP A 18 12.71 2.88 5.88
N THR A 19 12.72 1.54 6.02
CA THR A 19 12.56 0.86 7.31
C THR A 19 13.86 0.75 8.11
N ILE A 20 15.02 1.16 7.55
CA ILE A 20 16.29 1.18 8.29
C ILE A 20 16.17 2.09 9.52
N LYS A 21 15.53 3.25 9.39
CA LYS A 21 15.24 4.11 10.53
C LYS A 21 14.07 3.50 11.31
N PRO A 22 14.28 3.11 12.58
CA PRO A 22 13.21 2.49 13.36
C PRO A 22 12.00 3.41 13.51
N ARG A 23 10.84 2.89 13.15
CA ARG A 23 9.54 3.56 13.33
C ARG A 23 8.58 2.53 13.88
N ARG A 24 7.69 2.97 14.76
CA ARG A 24 6.74 2.05 15.37
C ARG A 24 5.33 2.61 15.30
N VAL A 25 4.41 1.74 14.89
CA VAL A 25 2.98 2.05 14.84
C VAL A 25 2.31 1.42 16.05
N ARG A 26 1.53 2.23 16.77
CA ARG A 26 0.77 1.77 17.93
C ARG A 26 -0.73 1.90 17.73
N SER A 27 -1.16 2.70 16.76
CA SER A 27 -2.58 2.95 16.48
C SER A 27 -2.81 2.98 14.97
N MET A 28 -4.06 2.91 14.57
CA MET A 28 -4.41 3.05 13.14
C MET A 28 -4.15 4.46 12.63
N ARG A 29 -4.18 5.47 13.49
CA ARG A 29 -3.81 6.83 13.11
C ARG A 29 -2.33 6.89 12.73
N ASP A 30 -1.47 6.19 13.47
CA ASP A 30 -0.05 6.09 13.15
C ASP A 30 0.17 5.40 11.80
N VAL A 31 -0.64 4.40 11.45
CA VAL A 31 -0.59 3.75 10.14
C VAL A 31 -0.86 4.76 9.04
N LEU A 32 -1.89 5.59 9.21
CA LEU A 32 -2.21 6.63 8.23
C LEU A 32 -1.02 7.58 8.06
N ASP A 33 -0.47 8.07 9.16
CA ASP A 33 0.60 9.07 9.14
C ASP A 33 1.93 8.51 8.63
N LEU A 34 2.33 7.33 9.09
CA LEU A 34 3.64 6.76 8.76
C LEU A 34 3.63 5.97 7.46
N PHE A 35 2.60 5.17 7.21
CA PHE A 35 2.56 4.32 6.02
C PHE A 35 2.05 5.08 4.79
N TYR A 36 0.85 5.66 4.89
CA TYR A 36 0.27 6.34 3.73
C TYR A 36 0.95 7.67 3.41
N LEU A 37 1.07 8.54 4.39
CA LEU A 37 1.66 9.87 4.15
C LEU A 37 3.18 9.82 4.15
N GLY A 38 3.78 8.97 4.99
CA GLY A 38 5.23 8.84 5.09
C GLY A 38 5.84 7.95 4.01
N PHE A 39 5.61 6.64 4.10
CA PHE A 39 6.24 5.67 3.18
C PHE A 39 5.75 5.82 1.75
N LEU A 40 4.44 5.80 1.54
CA LEU A 40 3.86 5.92 0.20
C LEU A 40 3.92 7.35 -0.33
N GLY A 41 4.13 8.33 0.54
CA GLY A 41 4.28 9.73 0.14
C GLY A 41 3.02 10.35 -0.43
N LEU A 42 1.85 9.91 0.00
CA LEU A 42 0.57 10.42 -0.48
C LEU A 42 0.25 11.77 0.15
N ASP A 43 -0.47 12.63 -0.58
CA ASP A 43 -1.07 13.82 -0.01
C ASP A 43 -2.37 13.45 0.71
N GLU A 44 -2.76 14.25 1.71
CA GLU A 44 -3.98 13.99 2.47
C GLU A 44 -5.22 13.91 1.57
N GLY A 45 -5.27 14.71 0.51
CA GLY A 45 -6.36 14.71 -0.45
C GLY A 45 -6.45 13.45 -1.32
N ASP A 46 -5.38 12.66 -1.38
CA ASP A 46 -5.34 11.42 -2.16
C ASP A 46 -5.87 10.21 -1.40
N VAL A 47 -6.06 10.32 -0.09
CA VAL A 47 -6.49 9.23 0.78
C VAL A 47 -7.84 9.58 1.41
N GLU A 48 -8.86 8.81 1.06
CA GLU A 48 -10.15 8.89 1.72
C GLU A 48 -10.19 7.85 2.84
N VAL A 49 -10.40 8.28 4.08
CA VAL A 49 -10.54 7.37 5.21
C VAL A 49 -11.99 6.94 5.30
N VAL A 50 -12.27 5.70 4.94
CA VAL A 50 -13.63 5.13 4.98
C VAL A 50 -13.99 4.70 6.39
N LYS A 51 -12.99 4.12 7.10
CA LYS A 51 -13.17 3.67 8.48
C LYS A 51 -11.84 3.81 9.22
N LEU A 52 -11.91 4.34 10.43
CA LEU A 52 -10.76 4.45 11.32
C LEU A 52 -11.23 4.22 12.75
N ASP A 53 -10.80 3.10 13.34
CA ASP A 53 -11.07 2.81 14.75
C ASP A 53 -9.82 2.21 15.39
N ASP A 54 -9.96 1.64 16.60
CA ASP A 54 -8.80 1.13 17.34
C ASP A 54 -8.20 -0.13 16.71
N PHE A 55 -8.93 -0.81 15.82
CA PHE A 55 -8.54 -2.11 15.29
C PHE A 55 -8.33 -2.14 13.80
N GLU A 56 -8.95 -1.26 13.03
CA GLU A 56 -8.81 -1.28 11.59
C GLU A 56 -8.88 0.10 10.95
N LEU A 57 -8.24 0.18 9.78
CA LEU A 57 -8.24 1.34 8.91
C LEU A 57 -8.64 0.87 7.51
N VAL A 58 -9.70 1.46 6.96
CA VAL A 58 -10.10 1.22 5.58
C VAL A 58 -9.93 2.52 4.81
N THR A 59 -9.19 2.45 3.71
CA THR A 59 -8.89 3.62 2.90
C THR A 59 -9.27 3.41 1.44
N ARG A 60 -9.51 4.52 0.75
CA ARG A 60 -9.65 4.56 -0.71
C ARG A 60 -8.68 5.60 -1.24
N CYS A 61 -7.75 5.16 -2.08
CA CYS A 61 -6.64 5.99 -2.56
C CYS A 61 -6.81 6.35 -4.03
N ARG A 62 -6.50 7.61 -4.36
CA ARG A 62 -6.55 8.14 -5.74
C ARG A 62 -5.22 8.76 -6.15
N ASN A 63 -4.16 8.44 -5.44
CA ASN A 63 -2.83 9.01 -5.69
C ASN A 63 -2.28 8.62 -7.05
N PRO A 64 -1.33 9.41 -7.60
CA PRO A 64 -0.52 8.96 -8.73
C PRO A 64 0.30 7.74 -8.29
N CYS A 65 -0.02 6.58 -8.84
CA CYS A 65 0.63 5.33 -8.46
C CYS A 65 1.55 4.86 -9.58
N PRO A 66 2.86 4.69 -9.32
CA PRO A 66 3.79 4.22 -10.35
C PRO A 66 3.40 2.85 -10.91
N ILE A 67 2.88 1.96 -10.07
CA ILE A 67 2.46 0.62 -10.51
C ILE A 67 1.24 0.71 -11.43
N LEU A 68 0.28 1.57 -11.12
CA LEU A 68 -0.87 1.82 -11.98
C LEU A 68 -0.43 2.38 -13.33
N ARG A 69 0.45 3.39 -13.33
CA ARG A 69 0.97 4.00 -14.55
C ARG A 69 1.70 2.97 -15.42
N LEU A 70 2.58 2.18 -14.81
CA LEU A 70 3.32 1.12 -15.51
C LEU A 70 2.35 0.09 -16.12
N SER A 71 1.35 -0.32 -15.37
CA SER A 71 0.35 -1.29 -15.82
C SER A 71 -0.43 -0.76 -17.04
N LEU A 72 -0.84 0.51 -17.00
CA LEU A 72 -1.55 1.13 -18.12
C LEU A 72 -0.67 1.24 -19.37
N MET A 73 0.60 1.59 -19.21
CA MET A 73 1.55 1.70 -20.31
C MET A 73 1.81 0.36 -20.99
N LEU A 74 1.91 -0.71 -20.21
CA LEU A 74 2.24 -2.05 -20.69
C LEU A 74 1.00 -2.91 -20.95
N LYS A 75 -0.20 -2.37 -20.74
CA LYS A 75 -1.47 -3.09 -20.89
C LYS A 75 -1.54 -4.34 -20.02
N ILE A 76 -1.06 -4.22 -18.79
CA ILE A 76 -1.11 -5.27 -17.78
C ILE A 76 -2.30 -5.03 -16.87
N ASP A 77 -2.99 -6.11 -16.47
CA ASP A 77 -4.06 -6.03 -15.48
C ASP A 77 -3.48 -5.54 -14.15
N THR A 78 -4.00 -4.42 -13.62
CA THR A 78 -3.51 -3.84 -12.36
C THR A 78 -3.70 -4.77 -11.17
N ARG A 79 -4.71 -5.63 -11.21
CA ARG A 79 -4.93 -6.63 -10.15
C ARG A 79 -3.76 -7.59 -10.06
N VAL A 80 -3.22 -7.99 -11.22
CA VAL A 80 -2.02 -8.85 -11.28
C VAL A 80 -0.78 -8.08 -10.82
N ALA A 81 -0.56 -6.89 -11.37
CA ALA A 81 0.62 -6.09 -11.05
C ALA A 81 0.67 -5.72 -9.56
N CYS A 82 -0.44 -5.29 -8.98
CA CYS A 82 -0.49 -4.93 -7.57
C CYS A 82 -0.28 -6.15 -6.66
N LYS A 83 -0.82 -7.30 -7.03
CA LYS A 83 -0.67 -8.52 -6.24
C LYS A 83 0.77 -9.03 -6.25
N ILE A 84 1.47 -8.90 -7.38
CA ILE A 84 2.85 -9.36 -7.51
C ILE A 84 3.84 -8.36 -6.91
N VAL A 85 3.62 -7.05 -7.09
CA VAL A 85 4.58 -6.00 -6.74
C VAL A 85 4.20 -5.29 -5.45
N SER A 86 3.06 -4.63 -5.43
CA SER A 86 2.68 -3.71 -4.36
C SER A 86 2.31 -4.43 -3.06
N GLU A 87 1.46 -5.44 -3.13
CA GLU A 87 0.96 -6.12 -1.93
C GLU A 87 2.08 -6.73 -1.07
N PRO A 88 3.05 -7.50 -1.64
CA PRO A 88 4.13 -8.06 -0.83
C PRO A 88 4.98 -7.00 -0.14
N VAL A 89 5.27 -5.90 -0.83
CA VAL A 89 6.08 -4.83 -0.27
C VAL A 89 5.34 -4.10 0.83
N CYS A 90 4.05 -3.81 0.63
CA CYS A 90 3.23 -3.18 1.66
C CYS A 90 3.16 -4.04 2.92
N LYS A 91 2.98 -5.35 2.76
CA LYS A 91 2.98 -6.28 3.89
C LYS A 91 4.33 -6.29 4.62
N TYR A 92 5.42 -6.27 3.86
CA TYR A 92 6.77 -6.23 4.43
C TYR A 92 6.98 -4.96 5.26
N VAL A 93 6.69 -3.79 4.70
CA VAL A 93 6.87 -2.51 5.39
C VAL A 93 6.00 -2.43 6.64
N LEU A 94 4.73 -2.83 6.52
CA LEU A 94 3.82 -2.82 7.67
C LEU A 94 4.30 -3.76 8.78
N SER A 95 4.86 -4.93 8.44
CA SER A 95 5.41 -5.85 9.43
C SER A 95 6.59 -5.25 10.20
N LYS A 96 7.35 -4.36 9.56
CA LYS A 96 8.44 -3.63 10.21
C LYS A 96 7.94 -2.52 11.13
N LEU A 97 6.80 -1.92 10.80
CA LEU A 97 6.16 -0.92 11.66
C LEU A 97 5.51 -1.56 12.88
N ASN A 98 4.84 -2.68 12.69
CA ASN A 98 4.26 -3.48 13.77
C ASN A 98 3.93 -4.88 13.23
N PRO A 99 4.53 -5.95 13.79
CA PRO A 99 4.33 -7.31 13.27
C PRO A 99 2.90 -7.83 13.40
N ARG A 100 2.04 -7.16 14.16
CA ARG A 100 0.62 -7.52 14.28
C ARG A 100 -0.26 -6.94 13.19
N LEU A 101 0.29 -6.09 12.32
CA LEU A 101 -0.48 -5.48 11.22
C LEU A 101 -0.70 -6.48 10.10
N ALA A 102 -1.92 -6.53 9.59
CA ALA A 102 -2.31 -7.27 8.40
C ALA A 102 -2.82 -6.31 7.34
N PHE A 103 -2.62 -6.66 6.09
CA PHE A 103 -2.96 -5.82 4.93
C PHE A 103 -3.80 -6.63 3.96
N GLU A 104 -4.92 -6.05 3.51
CA GLU A 104 -5.77 -6.62 2.46
C GLU A 104 -6.11 -5.53 1.46
N ARG A 105 -6.04 -5.87 0.17
CA ARG A 105 -6.49 -5.00 -0.91
C ARG A 105 -7.75 -5.60 -1.52
N ASN A 106 -8.74 -4.75 -1.75
CA ASN A 106 -9.98 -5.18 -2.41
C ASN A 106 -9.76 -5.15 -3.92
N TYR A 107 -9.48 -6.30 -4.53
CA TYR A 107 -9.25 -6.40 -5.97
C TYR A 107 -10.52 -6.23 -6.80
N ASN A 108 -11.69 -6.15 -6.17
CA ASN A 108 -12.94 -5.78 -6.83
C ASN A 108 -13.16 -4.27 -6.84
N HIS A 109 -12.27 -3.50 -6.19
CA HIS A 109 -12.36 -2.05 -6.10
C HIS A 109 -10.98 -1.44 -6.25
N ILE A 110 -10.44 -1.52 -7.47
CA ILE A 110 -9.09 -1.09 -7.82
C ILE A 110 -9.10 -0.33 -9.16
N ARG A 111 -8.25 0.69 -9.27
CA ARG A 111 -8.10 1.44 -10.53
C ARG A 111 -7.40 0.58 -11.58
N PRO A 112 -7.67 0.75 -12.87
CA PRO A 112 -8.62 1.71 -13.46
C PRO A 112 -10.07 1.21 -13.51
N TYR A 113 -10.36 0.04 -12.95
CA TYR A 113 -11.69 -0.59 -13.02
C TYR A 113 -12.68 0.05 -12.05
N SER A 114 -12.18 0.85 -11.13
CA SER A 114 -12.95 1.64 -10.17
C SER A 114 -12.32 3.02 -10.04
N GLU A 115 -12.98 3.95 -9.34
CA GLU A 115 -12.51 5.33 -9.18
C GLU A 115 -11.30 5.43 -8.24
N ASN A 116 -11.13 4.45 -7.35
CA ASN A 116 -10.07 4.44 -6.35
C ASN A 116 -9.64 3.01 -6.04
N CYS A 117 -8.57 2.88 -5.24
CA CYS A 117 -8.10 1.59 -4.74
C CYS A 117 -8.46 1.48 -3.27
N GLU A 118 -9.21 0.45 -2.90
CA GLU A 118 -9.64 0.23 -1.53
C GLU A 118 -8.73 -0.76 -0.83
N GLU A 119 -8.29 -0.41 0.39
CA GLU A 119 -7.38 -1.20 1.20
C GLU A 119 -7.86 -1.25 2.64
N ARG A 120 -7.53 -2.34 3.31
CA ARG A 120 -7.83 -2.54 4.73
C ARG A 120 -6.56 -2.95 5.47
N ILE A 121 -6.27 -2.26 6.55
CA ILE A 121 -5.17 -2.59 7.45
C ILE A 121 -5.77 -2.80 8.85
N TYR A 122 -5.39 -3.88 9.51
CA TYR A 122 -5.96 -4.22 10.81
C TYR A 122 -4.94 -4.96 11.66
N PHE A 123 -5.17 -4.96 12.97
CA PHE A 123 -4.36 -5.75 13.90
C PHE A 123 -4.87 -7.19 13.92
N LYS A 124 -3.98 -8.12 13.72
CA LYS A 124 -4.27 -9.55 13.86
C LYS A 124 -4.59 -9.87 15.32
N GLY A 125 -5.63 -10.60 15.53
CA GLY A 125 -6.27 -10.97 16.76
C GLY A 125 -5.54 -11.05 18.07
#